data_1e0106dc7bc00cd6dce728540bcc0e71
#
_entry.id   1e0106dc7bc00cd6dce728540bcc0e71
#
_cell.length_a   1.000
_cell.length_b   1.000
_cell.length_c   1.000
_cell.angle_alpha   90.00
_cell.angle_beta   90.00
_cell.angle_gamma   90.00
#
_symmetry.space_group_name_H-M   'P 1'
#
loop_
_entity.id
_entity.type
_entity.pdbx_description
1 polymer ?
#
loop_
_entity_poly.entity_id
_entity_poly.type
_entity_poly.pdbx_seq_one_letter_code
_entity_poly.pdbx_strand_id
1 'polypeptide(L)' 'MNIHKAKELILATLKKEGVVTTSGIANILKISWNTAEKYLLELVIEGKVVKIKKLGVNLWLKK' A
#
# COMPACT_ATOMS: atom_id res chain seq x y z
N MET A 1 9.55 11.59 5.56
CA MET A 1 9.58 10.69 4.38
C MET A 1 8.78 11.33 3.26
N ASN A 2 9.31 11.41 2.05
CA ASN A 2 8.55 11.95 0.94
C ASN A 2 7.74 10.85 0.26
N ILE A 3 6.80 11.25 -0.61
CA ILE A 3 5.88 10.32 -1.23
C ILE A 3 6.57 9.30 -2.14
N HIS A 4 7.64 9.71 -2.83
CA HIS A 4 8.38 8.77 -3.68
C HIS A 4 9.03 7.66 -2.86
N LYS A 5 9.64 8.03 -1.75
CA LYS A 5 10.26 7.06 -0.86
C LYS A 5 9.23 6.12 -0.25
N ALA A 6 8.08 6.68 0.14
CA ALA A 6 6.99 5.88 0.68
C ALA A 6 6.49 4.87 -0.35
N LYS A 7 6.29 5.29 -1.60
CA LYS A 7 5.84 4.39 -2.66
C LYS A 7 6.87 3.30 -2.95
N GLU A 8 8.15 3.64 -2.94
CA GLU A 8 9.21 2.65 -3.14
C GLU A 8 9.17 1.58 -2.04
N LEU A 9 8.99 2.00 -0.79
CA LEU A 9 8.92 1.07 0.35
C LEU A 9 7.68 0.20 0.26
N ILE A 10 6.55 0.77 -0.15
CA ILE A 10 5.33 0.00 -0.33
C ILE A 10 5.52 -1.08 -1.40
N LEU A 11 6.08 -0.71 -2.55
CA LEU A 11 6.30 -1.66 -3.63
C LEU A 11 7.29 -2.74 -3.24
N ALA A 12 8.34 -2.39 -2.50
CA ALA A 12 9.30 -3.38 -2.00
C ALA A 12 8.64 -4.34 -1.02
N THR A 13 7.77 -3.83 -0.15
CA THR A 13 7.03 -4.67 0.80
C THR A 13 6.08 -5.61 0.06
N LEU A 14 5.38 -5.10 -0.96
CA LEU A 14 4.49 -5.93 -1.77
C LEU A 14 5.24 -7.04 -2.50
N LYS A 15 6.42 -6.72 -3.01
CA LYS A 15 7.24 -7.72 -3.69
C LYS A 15 7.65 -8.83 -2.75
N LYS A 16 7.93 -8.48 -1.49
CA LYS A 16 8.35 -9.44 -0.48
C LYS A 16 7.17 -10.24 0.08
N GLU A 17 6.07 -9.57 0.42
CA GLU A 17 4.95 -10.18 1.13
C GLU A 17 3.88 -10.74 0.20
N GLY A 18 3.77 -10.22 -1.02
CA GLY A 18 2.74 -10.65 -1.97
C GLY A 18 1.45 -9.88 -1.81
N VAL A 19 0.96 -9.71 -0.61
CA VAL A 19 -0.25 -8.98 -0.30
C VAL A 19 -0.06 -8.21 1.00
N VAL A 20 -0.62 -7.01 1.08
CA VAL A 20 -0.55 -6.20 2.31
C VAL A 20 -1.91 -5.57 2.59
N THR A 21 -2.11 -5.19 3.85
CA THR A 21 -3.28 -4.41 4.26
C THR A 21 -2.85 -2.96 4.43
N THR A 22 -3.85 -2.06 4.43
CA THR A 22 -3.56 -0.64 4.69
C THR A 22 -2.94 -0.45 6.07
N SER A 23 -3.48 -1.14 7.08
CA SER A 23 -2.93 -1.09 8.44
C SER A 23 -1.50 -1.57 8.50
N GLY A 24 -1.19 -2.65 7.77
CA GLY A 24 0.17 -3.18 7.72
C GLY A 24 1.15 -2.16 7.16
N ILE A 25 0.77 -1.51 6.07
CA ILE A 25 1.61 -0.47 5.47
C ILE A 25 1.76 0.72 6.41
N ALA A 26 0.66 1.14 7.04
CA ALA A 26 0.72 2.26 7.99
C ALA A 26 1.71 1.97 9.12
N ASN A 27 1.69 0.76 9.64
CA ASN A 27 2.61 0.36 10.72
C ASN A 27 4.07 0.32 10.24
N ILE A 28 4.30 -0.24 9.07
CA ILE A 28 5.67 -0.36 8.52
C ILE A 28 6.27 1.00 8.25
N LEU A 29 5.48 1.91 7.66
CA LEU A 29 5.96 3.24 7.30
C LEU A 29 5.83 4.24 8.45
N LYS A 30 5.16 3.85 9.55
CA LYS A 30 4.92 4.71 10.71
C LYS A 30 4.16 5.99 10.31
N ILE A 31 3.13 5.80 9.52
CA ILE A 31 2.25 6.88 9.05
C ILE A 31 0.83 6.54 9.44
N SER A 32 -0.08 7.52 9.30
CA SER A 32 -1.48 7.30 9.61
C SER A 32 -2.11 6.35 8.59
N TRP A 33 -3.20 5.69 8.99
CA TRP A 33 -3.95 4.82 8.11
C TRP A 33 -4.43 5.58 6.86
N ASN A 34 -4.95 6.79 7.05
CA ASN A 34 -5.43 7.60 5.93
C ASN A 34 -4.33 7.92 4.93
N THR A 35 -3.13 8.23 5.42
CA THR A 35 -1.99 8.52 4.55
C THR A 35 -1.55 7.26 3.80
N ALA A 36 -1.53 6.11 4.47
CA ALA A 36 -1.19 4.85 3.83
C ALA A 36 -2.19 4.52 2.72
N GLU A 37 -3.48 4.68 3.01
CA GLU A 37 -4.53 4.43 2.03
C GLU A 37 -4.37 5.34 0.81
N LYS A 38 -4.07 6.61 1.04
CA LYS A 38 -3.85 7.58 -0.04
C LYS A 38 -2.70 7.15 -0.96
N TYR A 39 -1.56 6.76 -0.38
CA TYR A 39 -0.41 6.33 -1.18
C TYR A 39 -0.73 5.07 -1.97
N LEU A 40 -1.42 4.12 -1.34
CA LEU A 40 -1.80 2.88 -2.01
C LEU A 40 -2.76 3.15 -3.17
N LEU A 41 -3.75 4.04 -2.98
CA LEU A 41 -4.67 4.40 -4.06
C LEU A 41 -3.95 5.09 -5.20
N GLU A 42 -2.95 5.93 -4.91
CA GLU A 42 -2.16 6.54 -5.97
C GLU A 42 -1.40 5.49 -6.78
N LEU A 43 -0.89 4.46 -6.12
CA LEU A 43 -0.22 3.37 -6.82
C LEU A 43 -1.18 2.58 -7.70
N VAL A 44 -2.44 2.45 -7.29
CA VAL A 44 -3.47 1.83 -8.13
C VAL A 44 -3.68 2.67 -9.39
N ILE A 45 -3.80 3.98 -9.23
CA ILE A 45 -3.99 4.90 -10.36
C ILE A 45 -2.80 4.81 -11.32
N GLU A 46 -1.60 4.64 -10.79
CA GLU A 46 -0.39 4.50 -11.60
C GLU A 46 -0.27 3.12 -12.27
N GLY A 47 -1.19 2.21 -11.95
CA GLY A 47 -1.17 0.88 -12.55
C GLY A 47 -0.16 -0.08 -11.94
N LYS A 48 0.34 0.22 -10.76
CA LYS A 48 1.39 -0.60 -10.11
C LYS A 48 0.85 -1.54 -9.05
N VAL A 49 -0.35 -1.28 -8.56
CA VAL A 49 -0.94 -2.02 -7.45
C VAL A 49 -2.41 -2.29 -7.77
N VAL A 50 -2.91 -3.44 -7.32
CA VAL A 50 -4.31 -3.81 -7.46
C VAL A 50 -4.94 -3.80 -6.06
N LYS A 51 -6.14 -3.23 -5.96
CA LYS A 51 -6.90 -3.21 -4.71
C LYS A 51 -7.97 -4.28 -4.76
N ILE A 52 -8.05 -5.09 -3.71
CA ILE A 52 -9.11 -6.08 -3.54
C ILE A 52 -9.74 -5.84 -2.18
N LYS A 53 -11.07 -5.71 -2.14
CA LYS A 53 -11.78 -5.59 -0.89
C LYS A 53 -12.41 -6.94 -0.56
N LYS A 54 -12.06 -7.48 0.61
CA LYS A 54 -12.57 -8.78 1.03
C LYS A 54 -12.95 -8.71 2.50
N LEU A 55 -14.20 -9.08 2.80
CA LEU A 55 -14.74 -9.07 4.17
C LEU A 55 -14.53 -7.73 4.88
N GLY A 56 -14.69 -6.63 4.13
CA GLY A 56 -14.53 -5.30 4.69
C GLY A 56 -13.11 -4.82 4.85
N VAL A 57 -12.12 -5.64 4.45
CA VAL A 57 -10.71 -5.28 4.55
C VAL A 57 -10.16 -4.97 3.15
N ASN A 58 -9.40 -3.89 3.06
CA ASN A 58 -8.72 -3.54 1.81
C ASN A 58 -7.40 -4.29 1.73
N LEU A 59 -7.25 -5.09 0.68
CA LEU A 59 -6.02 -5.82 0.40
C LEU A 59 -5.39 -5.23 -0.84
N TRP A 60 -4.06 -5.18 -0.83
CA TRP A 60 -3.30 -4.57 -1.93
C TRP A 60 -2.28 -5.58 -2.43
N LEU A 61 -2.23 -5.74 -3.75
CA LEU A 61 -1.32 -6.68 -4.40
C LEU A 61 -0.53 -5.96 -5.47
N LYS A 62 0.67 -6.45 -5.72
CA LYS A 62 1.46 -5.92 -6.82
C LYS A 62 0.84 -6.39 -8.15
N LYS A 63 0.70 -5.46 -9.04
CA LYS A 63 0.17 -5.77 -10.38
C LYS A 63 1.20 -6.48 -11.26
#